data_33fdfaeb04edc60721b919b7bee163a0
#
_entry.id   33fdfaeb04edc60721b919b7bee163a0
#
_cell.length_a   1.000
_cell.length_b   1.000
_cell.length_c   1.000
_cell.angle_alpha   90.00
_cell.angle_beta   90.00
_cell.angle_gamma   90.00
#
_symmetry.space_group_name_H-M   'P 1'
#
loop_
_entity.id
_entity.type
_entity.pdbx_description
1 polymer ?
#
loop_
_entity_poly.entity_id
_entity_poly.type
_entity_poly.pdbx_seq_one_letter_code
_entity_poly.pdbx_strand_id
1 'polypeptide(L)'
;RDLTVTGVQTCALPIWLDELGAEKKLEKFRKKRKNFLYPSFNTIAGSGPNGAIIHYRANKKTNRKIKSKDIFLCDSGGQYKYGTTDVTRTICFAKPNNRIKNIFTRVLKGHIAVATAELNKLNTGYKLDKKARHWLNKINLDYGHGTGHGVGYFLNVHEGPQAISKYNNIKLQNGMILSNEPGYYEKNKDRKSVV
;
A
#
# COMPACT_ATOMS: atom_id res chain seq x y z
N ARG A 1 16.87 17.47 6.45
CA ARG A 1 15.79 18.23 5.75
C ARG A 1 14.57 17.40 5.84
N ASP A 2 13.59 17.87 6.62
CA ASP A 2 12.32 17.21 6.88
C ASP A 2 11.59 16.90 5.58
N LEU A 3 11.49 15.62 5.26
CA LEU A 3 10.50 15.12 4.32
C LEU A 3 9.17 15.01 5.07
N THR A 4 8.65 16.12 5.52
CA THR A 4 7.28 16.19 5.98
C THR A 4 6.38 15.99 4.78
N VAL A 5 5.71 14.84 4.74
CA VAL A 5 4.57 14.56 3.86
C VAL A 5 3.39 15.42 4.36
N THR A 6 3.59 16.71 4.40
CA THR A 6 2.65 17.69 4.95
C THR A 6 1.50 18.03 4.02
N GLY A 7 1.47 17.50 2.80
CA GLY A 7 0.39 17.78 1.86
C GLY A 7 -0.93 17.04 2.09
N VAL A 8 -0.96 16.03 2.97
CA VAL A 8 -2.17 15.23 3.22
C VAL A 8 -2.75 15.47 4.62
N GLN A 9 -1.96 15.99 5.54
CA GLN A 9 -2.36 16.12 6.96
C GLN A 9 -3.21 17.32 7.31
N THR A 10 -3.28 18.36 6.48
CA THR A 10 -3.95 19.62 6.84
C THR A 10 -5.08 20.04 5.90
N CYS A 11 -5.37 19.30 4.86
CA CYS A 11 -6.59 19.55 4.14
C CYS A 11 -7.74 18.94 4.92
N ALA A 12 -8.52 19.75 5.62
CA ALA A 12 -9.91 19.43 5.88
C ALA A 12 -10.46 18.89 4.57
N LEU A 13 -10.76 17.57 4.52
CA LEU A 13 -11.33 16.98 3.31
C LEU A 13 -12.56 17.82 2.96
N PRO A 14 -12.66 18.33 1.73
CA PRO A 14 -13.92 18.89 1.30
C PRO A 14 -14.98 17.82 1.61
N ILE A 15 -16.06 18.22 2.27
CA ILE A 15 -17.17 17.37 2.73
C ILE A 15 -17.72 16.41 1.64
N TRP A 16 -17.19 16.49 0.44
CA TRP A 16 -17.68 15.88 -0.80
C TRP A 16 -16.66 15.04 -1.58
N LEU A 17 -15.52 14.66 -1.01
CA LEU A 17 -14.57 13.81 -1.71
C LEU A 17 -15.04 12.35 -1.65
N ASP A 18 -15.16 11.73 -2.80
CA ASP A 18 -15.40 10.30 -2.97
C ASP A 18 -14.15 9.59 -3.51
N GLU A 19 -14.21 8.28 -3.65
CA GLU A 19 -13.10 7.45 -4.10
C GLU A 19 -12.62 7.86 -5.51
N LEU A 20 -13.55 8.05 -6.46
CA LEU A 20 -13.22 8.50 -7.81
C LEU A 20 -12.65 9.92 -7.84
N GLY A 21 -13.16 10.79 -6.98
CA GLY A 21 -12.63 12.14 -6.82
C GLY A 21 -11.22 12.15 -6.26
N ALA A 22 -10.91 11.26 -5.30
CA ALA A 22 -9.58 11.08 -4.74
C ALA A 22 -8.58 10.60 -5.81
N GLU A 23 -8.95 9.58 -6.59
CA GLU A 23 -8.17 9.08 -7.72
C GLU A 23 -7.84 10.20 -8.72
N LYS A 24 -8.86 10.90 -9.22
CA LYS A 24 -8.69 12.02 -10.16
C LYS A 24 -7.81 13.14 -9.61
N LYS A 25 -7.99 13.49 -8.33
CA LYS A 25 -7.21 14.54 -7.69
C LYS A 25 -5.74 14.17 -7.57
N LEU A 26 -5.45 12.91 -7.21
CA LEU A 26 -4.10 12.40 -7.10
C LEU A 26 -3.40 12.35 -8.47
N GLU A 27 -4.08 11.88 -9.49
CA GLU A 27 -3.57 11.89 -10.87
C GLU A 27 -3.29 13.32 -11.34
N LYS A 28 -4.18 14.29 -11.03
CA LYS A 28 -3.96 15.71 -11.35
C LYS A 28 -2.69 16.25 -10.68
N PHE A 29 -2.38 15.82 -9.44
CA PHE A 29 -1.12 16.22 -8.79
C PHE A 29 0.09 15.60 -9.48
N ARG A 30 0.03 14.34 -9.91
CA ARG A 30 1.12 13.69 -10.65
C ARG A 30 1.36 14.32 -12.01
N LYS A 31 0.30 14.67 -12.74
CA LYS A 31 0.38 15.37 -14.05
C LYS A 31 1.10 16.71 -13.99
N LYS A 32 1.17 17.35 -12.80
CA LYS A 32 1.95 18.58 -12.60
C LYS A 32 3.44 18.34 -12.39
N ARG A 33 3.87 17.08 -12.24
CA ARG A 33 5.26 16.74 -12.01
C ARG A 33 6.01 16.59 -13.34
N LYS A 34 7.23 17.14 -13.39
CA LYS A 34 8.11 16.96 -14.55
C LYS A 34 8.31 15.45 -14.82
N ASN A 35 8.32 15.08 -16.09
CA ASN A 35 8.55 13.71 -16.55
C ASN A 35 7.47 12.68 -16.19
N PHE A 36 6.32 13.08 -15.63
CA PHE A 36 5.19 12.17 -15.48
C PHE A 36 4.62 11.82 -16.86
N LEU A 37 4.34 10.55 -17.09
CA LEU A 37 3.80 10.04 -18.34
C LEU A 37 2.35 9.57 -18.17
N TYR A 38 2.13 8.60 -17.30
CA TYR A 38 0.83 7.98 -17.01
C TYR A 38 0.85 7.27 -15.66
N PRO A 39 -0.30 6.85 -15.11
CA PRO A 39 -0.33 6.00 -13.92
C PRO A 39 0.38 4.66 -14.17
N SER A 40 1.23 4.22 -13.25
CA SER A 40 1.94 2.93 -13.35
C SER A 40 1.00 1.74 -13.22
N PHE A 41 -0.13 1.95 -12.55
CA PHE A 41 -1.26 1.03 -12.45
C PHE A 41 -2.53 1.81 -12.13
N ASN A 42 -3.67 1.11 -12.21
CA ASN A 42 -4.95 1.74 -11.88
C ASN A 42 -5.06 1.98 -10.38
N THR A 43 -5.26 3.23 -10.00
CA THR A 43 -5.38 3.63 -8.59
C THR A 43 -6.43 2.81 -7.84
N ILE A 44 -6.07 2.33 -6.67
CA ILE A 44 -6.97 1.74 -5.69
C ILE A 44 -7.27 2.82 -4.66
N ALA A 45 -8.52 3.28 -4.63
CA ALA A 45 -9.00 4.25 -3.65
C ALA A 45 -10.23 3.65 -2.97
N GLY A 46 -10.04 3.05 -1.79
CA GLY A 46 -11.08 2.34 -1.07
C GLY A 46 -11.40 2.96 0.27
N SER A 47 -12.66 3.37 0.48
CA SER A 47 -13.15 3.93 1.74
C SER A 47 -14.01 2.93 2.51
N GLY A 48 -13.69 2.71 3.78
CA GLY A 48 -14.41 1.78 4.65
C GLY A 48 -14.45 0.36 4.07
N PRO A 49 -15.65 -0.20 3.77
CA PRO A 49 -15.81 -1.54 3.22
C PRO A 49 -15.01 -1.81 1.95
N ASN A 50 -14.89 -0.82 1.07
CA ASN A 50 -14.20 -0.97 -0.20
C ASN A 50 -12.68 -1.13 -0.03
N GLY A 51 -12.10 -0.52 1.01
CA GLY A 51 -10.69 -0.70 1.36
C GLY A 51 -10.32 -2.13 1.79
N ALA A 52 -11.30 -2.97 2.14
CA ALA A 52 -11.07 -4.37 2.47
C ALA A 52 -11.06 -5.32 1.25
N ILE A 53 -11.28 -4.79 0.06
CA ILE A 53 -11.26 -5.54 -1.20
C ILE A 53 -9.88 -5.37 -1.81
N ILE A 54 -9.11 -6.45 -1.85
CA ILE A 54 -7.79 -6.46 -2.50
C ILE A 54 -7.98 -6.10 -3.99
N HIS A 55 -7.16 -5.19 -4.51
CA HIS A 55 -7.25 -4.65 -5.88
C HIS A 55 -8.62 -4.02 -6.21
N TYR A 56 -9.28 -3.39 -5.20
CA TYR A 56 -10.53 -2.68 -5.40
C TYR A 56 -10.41 -1.62 -6.51
N ARG A 57 -11.44 -1.53 -7.33
CA ARG A 57 -11.57 -0.48 -8.34
C ARG A 57 -12.90 0.24 -8.18
N ALA A 58 -12.81 1.52 -7.86
CA ALA A 58 -13.97 2.38 -7.79
C ALA A 58 -14.60 2.56 -9.19
N ASN A 59 -15.91 2.48 -9.25
CA ASN A 59 -16.68 2.77 -10.45
C ASN A 59 -17.98 3.48 -10.05
N LYS A 60 -18.76 3.96 -11.00
CA LYS A 60 -19.99 4.73 -10.73
C LYS A 60 -20.97 4.03 -9.79
N LYS A 61 -21.01 2.68 -9.77
CA LYS A 61 -21.93 1.89 -8.93
C LYS A 61 -21.38 1.63 -7.54
N THR A 62 -20.05 1.49 -7.40
CA THR A 62 -19.41 1.11 -6.14
C THR A 62 -18.77 2.28 -5.41
N ASN A 63 -18.62 3.44 -6.07
CA ASN A 63 -18.01 4.65 -5.54
C ASN A 63 -18.65 5.11 -4.22
N ARG A 64 -17.82 5.36 -3.22
CA ARG A 64 -18.25 5.79 -1.88
C ARG A 64 -17.70 7.18 -1.55
N LYS A 65 -18.51 7.96 -0.81
CA LYS A 65 -18.01 9.18 -0.13
C LYS A 65 -17.02 8.76 0.95
N ILE A 66 -15.91 9.47 1.03
CA ILE A 66 -14.90 9.29 2.07
C ILE A 66 -15.40 9.99 3.33
N LYS A 67 -15.69 9.20 4.39
CA LYS A 67 -16.18 9.72 5.66
C LYS A 67 -15.04 9.78 6.68
N SER A 68 -15.10 10.75 7.59
CA SER A 68 -14.07 10.92 8.63
C SER A 68 -13.87 9.70 9.53
N LYS A 69 -14.92 8.91 9.76
CA LYS A 69 -14.88 7.67 10.56
C LYS A 69 -14.39 6.44 9.79
N ASP A 70 -14.29 6.52 8.46
CA ASP A 70 -13.82 5.41 7.64
C ASP A 70 -12.29 5.35 7.63
N ILE A 71 -11.76 4.17 7.46
CA ILE A 71 -10.37 3.98 7.03
C ILE A 71 -10.36 4.15 5.52
N PHE A 72 -9.44 4.94 5.02
CA PHE A 72 -9.24 5.16 3.60
C PHE A 72 -7.91 4.54 3.18
N LEU A 73 -7.96 3.58 2.27
CA LEU A 73 -6.81 3.00 1.59
C LEU A 73 -6.64 3.70 0.25
N CYS A 74 -5.44 4.21 0.00
CA CYS A 74 -5.07 4.74 -1.30
C CYS A 74 -3.76 4.11 -1.75
N ASP A 75 -3.83 3.36 -2.83
CA ASP A 75 -2.70 2.72 -3.47
C ASP A 75 -2.62 3.19 -4.93
N SER A 76 -1.49 3.77 -5.30
CA SER A 76 -1.35 4.43 -6.59
C SER A 76 0.10 4.69 -6.94
N GLY A 77 0.39 4.68 -8.23
CA GLY A 77 1.71 4.95 -8.72
C GLY A 77 1.71 5.79 -10.00
N GLY A 78 2.87 6.20 -10.41
CA GLY A 78 3.10 6.92 -11.66
C GLY A 78 4.28 6.35 -12.41
N GLN A 79 4.14 6.26 -13.70
CA GLN A 79 5.24 6.05 -14.62
C GLN A 79 5.84 7.41 -14.96
N TYR A 80 7.11 7.54 -14.73
CA TYR A 80 7.89 8.71 -15.08
C TYR A 80 8.96 8.32 -16.12
N LYS A 81 9.48 9.30 -16.84
CA LYS A 81 10.53 9.07 -17.83
C LYS A 81 11.76 8.31 -17.27
N TYR A 82 12.03 8.46 -15.98
CA TYR A 82 13.22 7.89 -15.33
C TYR A 82 12.92 6.93 -14.20
N GLY A 83 11.68 6.44 -14.08
CA GLY A 83 11.32 5.46 -13.05
C GLY A 83 9.84 5.23 -12.88
N THR A 84 9.53 4.17 -12.17
CA THR A 84 8.18 3.75 -11.82
C THR A 84 7.97 3.92 -10.32
N THR A 85 6.80 4.38 -9.90
CA THR A 85 6.45 4.48 -8.48
C THR A 85 5.23 3.62 -8.15
N ASP A 86 5.23 3.12 -6.93
CA ASP A 86 4.18 2.33 -6.32
C ASP A 86 4.10 2.73 -4.85
N VAL A 87 2.98 3.33 -4.43
CA VAL A 87 2.87 3.91 -3.09
C VAL A 87 1.48 3.68 -2.51
N THR A 88 1.42 2.93 -1.42
CA THR A 88 0.19 2.73 -0.64
C THR A 88 0.20 3.53 0.66
N ARG A 89 -0.95 4.09 1.02
CA ARG A 89 -1.20 4.72 2.32
C ARG A 89 -2.57 4.34 2.85
N THR A 90 -2.61 3.97 4.12
CA THR A 90 -3.85 3.77 4.88
C THR A 90 -4.01 4.93 5.85
N ILE A 91 -5.13 5.64 5.76
CA ILE A 91 -5.40 6.87 6.50
C ILE A 91 -6.68 6.70 7.32
N CYS A 92 -6.63 7.11 8.57
CA CYS A 92 -7.81 7.24 9.42
C CYS A 92 -7.97 8.72 9.81
N PHE A 93 -9.02 9.37 9.35
CA PHE A 93 -9.24 10.80 9.59
C PHE A 93 -9.79 11.09 11.00
N ALA A 94 -10.40 10.10 11.65
CA ALA A 94 -10.80 10.18 13.05
C ALA A 94 -9.88 9.32 13.91
N LYS A 95 -10.01 9.44 15.25
CA LYS A 95 -9.25 8.61 16.19
C LYS A 95 -9.60 7.13 15.99
N PRO A 96 -8.64 6.28 15.60
CA PRO A 96 -8.91 4.86 15.39
C PRO A 96 -9.13 4.15 16.73
N ASN A 97 -9.96 3.09 16.73
CA ASN A 97 -10.14 2.26 17.89
C ASN A 97 -8.89 1.40 18.19
N ASN A 98 -8.85 0.77 19.38
CA ASN A 98 -7.68 0.03 19.83
C ASN A 98 -7.37 -1.20 18.96
N ARG A 99 -8.39 -1.86 18.38
CA ARG A 99 -8.20 -2.98 17.44
C ARG A 99 -7.45 -2.51 16.18
N ILE A 100 -7.90 -1.42 15.58
CA ILE A 100 -7.26 -0.83 14.39
C ILE A 100 -5.81 -0.46 14.69
N LYS A 101 -5.57 0.23 15.81
CA LYS A 101 -4.21 0.60 16.23
C LYS A 101 -3.31 -0.62 16.41
N ASN A 102 -3.81 -1.66 17.07
CA ASN A 102 -3.05 -2.90 17.30
C ASN A 102 -2.67 -3.57 15.97
N ILE A 103 -3.63 -3.75 15.06
CA ILE A 103 -3.37 -4.39 13.76
C ILE A 103 -2.42 -3.54 12.92
N PHE A 104 -2.67 -2.23 12.81
CA PHE A 104 -1.79 -1.31 12.09
C PHE A 104 -0.34 -1.37 12.62
N THR A 105 -0.18 -1.38 13.94
CA THR A 105 1.14 -1.50 14.57
C THR A 105 1.82 -2.82 14.21
N ARG A 106 1.07 -3.93 14.09
CA ARG A 106 1.64 -5.23 13.70
C ARG A 106 2.08 -5.25 12.25
N VAL A 107 1.27 -4.69 11.36
CA VAL A 107 1.64 -4.52 9.94
C VAL A 107 2.89 -3.65 9.84
N LEU A 108 2.92 -2.51 10.54
CA LEU A 108 4.08 -1.61 10.56
C LEU A 108 5.34 -2.32 11.09
N LYS A 109 5.24 -3.12 12.15
CA LYS A 109 6.37 -3.94 12.64
C LYS A 109 6.86 -4.92 11.57
N GLY A 110 5.98 -5.54 10.82
CA GLY A 110 6.32 -6.38 9.68
C GLY A 110 7.04 -5.61 8.58
N HIS A 111 6.52 -4.46 8.21
CA HIS A 111 7.13 -3.56 7.23
C HIS A 111 8.56 -3.12 7.65
N ILE A 112 8.72 -2.67 8.88
CA ILE A 112 10.04 -2.28 9.42
C ILE A 112 10.99 -3.49 9.43
N ALA A 113 10.50 -4.66 9.86
CA ALA A 113 11.32 -5.86 9.91
C ALA A 113 11.85 -6.29 8.53
N VAL A 114 11.11 -6.04 7.45
CA VAL A 114 11.61 -6.25 6.08
C VAL A 114 12.61 -5.15 5.71
N ALA A 115 12.28 -3.88 5.96
CA ALA A 115 13.13 -2.75 5.60
C ALA A 115 14.51 -2.77 6.30
N THR A 116 14.58 -3.35 7.50
CA THR A 116 15.82 -3.47 8.29
C THR A 116 16.43 -4.87 8.23
N ALA A 117 16.05 -5.70 7.28
CA ALA A 117 16.53 -7.06 7.16
C ALA A 117 17.99 -7.10 6.69
N GLU A 118 18.81 -7.90 7.35
CA GLU A 118 20.17 -8.20 6.92
C GLU A 118 20.13 -9.23 5.79
N LEU A 119 20.36 -8.80 4.55
CA LEU A 119 20.24 -9.66 3.36
C LEU A 119 21.28 -10.79 3.31
N ASN A 120 22.40 -10.69 4.01
CA ASN A 120 23.34 -11.79 4.18
C ASN A 120 22.71 -13.01 4.90
N LYS A 121 21.74 -12.78 5.80
CA LYS A 121 21.00 -13.81 6.54
C LYS A 121 19.63 -14.13 5.92
N LEU A 122 18.96 -13.12 5.39
CA LEU A 122 17.58 -13.16 4.88
C LEU A 122 17.55 -12.84 3.39
N ASN A 123 18.21 -13.68 2.60
CA ASN A 123 18.54 -13.42 1.21
C ASN A 123 17.53 -13.90 0.16
N THR A 124 16.31 -14.28 0.56
CA THR A 124 15.26 -14.68 -0.38
C THR A 124 13.93 -14.02 -0.03
N GLY A 125 13.08 -13.83 -1.04
CA GLY A 125 11.75 -13.28 -0.83
C GLY A 125 10.91 -14.10 0.15
N TYR A 126 11.03 -15.42 0.15
CA TYR A 126 10.39 -16.31 1.11
C TYR A 126 10.75 -15.97 2.58
N LYS A 127 12.04 -15.79 2.86
CA LYS A 127 12.49 -15.49 4.22
C LYS A 127 11.98 -14.12 4.70
N LEU A 128 11.98 -13.12 3.81
CA LEU A 128 11.46 -11.79 4.10
C LEU A 128 9.94 -11.80 4.31
N ASP A 129 9.18 -12.52 3.48
CA ASP A 129 7.74 -12.68 3.62
C ASP A 129 7.36 -13.30 4.98
N LYS A 130 8.06 -14.35 5.38
CA LYS A 130 7.87 -14.97 6.70
C LYS A 130 8.14 -13.98 7.85
N LYS A 131 9.16 -13.14 7.69
CA LYS A 131 9.50 -12.10 8.68
C LYS A 131 8.43 -11.01 8.74
N ALA A 132 7.89 -10.57 7.59
CA ALA A 132 6.82 -9.60 7.53
C ALA A 132 5.53 -10.08 8.23
N ARG A 133 5.14 -11.33 7.99
CA ARG A 133 3.90 -11.93 8.53
C ARG A 133 3.98 -12.26 10.03
N HIS A 134 5.17 -12.36 10.59
CA HIS A 134 5.40 -12.82 11.96
C HIS A 134 4.49 -12.15 13.02
N TRP A 135 4.33 -10.82 12.95
CA TRP A 135 3.57 -10.08 13.95
C TRP A 135 2.04 -10.25 13.84
N LEU A 136 1.53 -10.50 12.64
CA LEU A 136 0.12 -10.85 12.43
C LEU A 136 -0.14 -12.29 12.81
N ASN A 137 0.73 -13.21 12.41
CA ASN A 137 0.60 -14.65 12.71
C ASN A 137 0.58 -14.93 14.22
N LYS A 138 1.26 -14.10 15.05
CA LYS A 138 1.17 -14.20 16.52
C LYS A 138 -0.24 -14.06 17.09
N ILE A 139 -1.17 -13.52 16.35
CA ILE A 139 -2.58 -13.37 16.75
C ILE A 139 -3.52 -14.05 15.76
N ASN A 140 -3.03 -15.06 15.04
CA ASN A 140 -3.76 -15.83 14.04
C ASN A 140 -4.40 -14.98 12.93
N LEU A 141 -3.74 -13.89 12.55
CA LEU A 141 -4.11 -13.06 11.40
C LEU A 141 -3.06 -13.19 10.29
N ASP A 142 -3.51 -13.02 9.06
CA ASP A 142 -2.65 -13.06 7.87
C ASP A 142 -3.31 -12.26 6.74
N TYR A 143 -2.61 -12.11 5.61
CA TYR A 143 -3.10 -11.46 4.38
C TYR A 143 -2.89 -12.35 3.16
N GLY A 144 -3.77 -12.18 2.16
CA GLY A 144 -3.88 -13.08 1.01
C GLY A 144 -2.98 -12.76 -0.19
N HIS A 145 -2.11 -11.75 -0.12
CA HIS A 145 -1.22 -11.37 -1.23
C HIS A 145 0.26 -11.52 -0.84
N GLY A 146 1.17 -11.37 -1.78
CA GLY A 146 2.61 -11.30 -1.50
C GLY A 146 2.95 -10.04 -0.69
N THR A 147 4.00 -10.10 0.12
CA THR A 147 4.48 -8.94 0.89
C THR A 147 5.10 -7.88 0.00
N GLY A 148 5.53 -8.23 -1.20
CA GLY A 148 6.11 -7.31 -2.15
C GLY A 148 6.50 -7.99 -3.45
N HIS A 149 6.84 -7.19 -4.41
CA HIS A 149 7.21 -7.61 -5.76
C HIS A 149 8.38 -6.77 -6.28
N GLY A 150 9.03 -7.24 -7.33
CA GLY A 150 9.98 -6.42 -8.06
C GLY A 150 9.26 -5.26 -8.75
N VAL A 151 9.93 -4.12 -8.84
CA VAL A 151 9.41 -2.92 -9.51
C VAL A 151 10.22 -2.67 -10.76
N GLY A 152 9.54 -2.60 -11.91
CA GLY A 152 10.16 -2.34 -13.20
C GLY A 152 10.61 -0.90 -13.38
N TYR A 153 11.62 -0.71 -14.21
CA TYR A 153 12.11 0.63 -14.53
C TYR A 153 11.17 1.41 -15.43
N PHE A 154 10.72 0.81 -16.52
CA PHE A 154 9.88 1.48 -17.53
C PHE A 154 8.94 0.49 -18.22
N LEU A 155 8.71 -0.66 -17.65
CA LEU A 155 7.92 -1.73 -18.27
C LEU A 155 6.63 -1.96 -17.48
N ASN A 156 6.74 -2.60 -16.34
CA ASN A 156 5.60 -2.90 -15.48
C ASN A 156 5.89 -2.52 -14.03
N VAL A 157 4.85 -2.15 -13.30
CA VAL A 157 4.97 -1.94 -11.85
C VAL A 157 5.34 -3.26 -11.15
N HIS A 158 4.80 -4.38 -11.60
CA HIS A 158 5.19 -5.72 -11.16
C HIS A 158 6.18 -6.33 -12.16
N GLU A 159 7.43 -6.46 -11.76
CA GLU A 159 8.48 -7.05 -12.59
C GLU A 159 9.36 -7.99 -11.77
N GLY A 160 9.50 -9.21 -12.27
CA GLY A 160 10.31 -10.26 -11.64
C GLY A 160 11.77 -10.27 -12.14
N PRO A 161 12.56 -11.28 -11.71
CA PRO A 161 12.13 -12.54 -11.05
C PRO A 161 11.96 -12.46 -9.54
N GLN A 162 12.44 -11.39 -8.89
CA GLN A 162 12.37 -11.23 -7.44
C GLN A 162 10.96 -10.82 -6.97
N ALA A 163 10.56 -11.33 -5.81
CA ALA A 163 9.36 -10.91 -5.09
C ALA A 163 9.49 -11.28 -3.62
N ILE A 164 8.76 -10.61 -2.74
CA ILE A 164 8.66 -10.98 -1.33
C ILE A 164 7.36 -11.76 -1.14
N SER A 165 7.44 -13.08 -1.21
CA SER A 165 6.27 -13.96 -1.07
C SER A 165 6.66 -15.35 -0.60
N LYS A 166 5.67 -16.10 -0.09
CA LYS A 166 5.86 -17.48 0.37
C LYS A 166 6.30 -18.47 -0.71
N TYR A 167 6.27 -18.07 -1.96
CA TYR A 167 6.64 -18.93 -3.10
C TYR A 167 7.96 -18.51 -3.77
N ASN A 168 8.55 -17.37 -3.40
CA ASN A 168 9.71 -16.85 -4.09
C ASN A 168 11.01 -17.17 -3.34
N ASN A 169 11.82 -18.05 -3.91
CA ASN A 169 13.13 -18.46 -3.40
C ASN A 169 14.31 -17.82 -4.15
N ILE A 170 14.05 -16.85 -5.02
CA ILE A 170 15.10 -16.12 -5.73
C ILE A 170 15.98 -15.41 -4.70
N LYS A 171 17.28 -15.58 -4.82
CA LYS A 171 18.26 -14.84 -4.01
C LYS A 171 18.25 -13.38 -4.41
N LEU A 172 18.02 -12.51 -3.44
CA LEU A 172 18.08 -11.07 -3.63
C LEU A 172 19.52 -10.62 -3.80
N GLN A 173 19.74 -9.71 -4.72
CA GLN A 173 21.04 -9.17 -5.08
C GLN A 173 21.02 -7.63 -4.99
N ASN A 174 22.19 -7.04 -4.86
CA ASN A 174 22.34 -5.59 -4.89
C ASN A 174 21.82 -5.03 -6.22
N GLY A 175 21.10 -3.93 -6.16
CA GLY A 175 20.48 -3.29 -7.32
C GLY A 175 19.05 -3.76 -7.62
N MET A 176 18.57 -4.84 -7.01
CA MET A 176 17.17 -5.24 -7.13
C MET A 176 16.26 -4.27 -6.35
N ILE A 177 15.20 -3.82 -6.99
CA ILE A 177 14.18 -2.96 -6.39
C ILE A 177 12.96 -3.82 -6.07
N LEU A 178 12.41 -3.64 -4.87
CA LEU A 178 11.26 -4.40 -4.35
C LEU A 178 10.29 -3.46 -3.66
N SER A 179 9.00 -3.70 -3.83
CA SER A 179 7.99 -3.13 -2.94
C SER A 179 8.03 -3.84 -1.58
N ASN A 180 7.57 -3.14 -0.54
CA ASN A 180 7.45 -3.67 0.83
C ASN A 180 6.09 -3.24 1.39
N GLU A 181 5.09 -4.09 1.23
CA GLU A 181 3.68 -3.76 1.38
C GLU A 181 2.88 -4.83 2.17
N PRO A 182 3.32 -5.22 3.37
CA PRO A 182 2.51 -6.08 4.20
C PRO A 182 1.19 -5.41 4.54
N GLY A 183 0.12 -6.19 4.66
CA GLY A 183 -1.21 -5.63 4.89
C GLY A 183 -2.09 -6.50 5.77
N TYR A 184 -3.30 -6.02 6.06
CA TYR A 184 -4.38 -6.79 6.66
C TYR A 184 -5.73 -6.27 6.18
N TYR A 185 -6.61 -7.19 5.81
CA TYR A 185 -7.92 -6.89 5.23
C TYR A 185 -9.02 -7.65 5.99
N GLU A 186 -9.94 -6.93 6.60
CA GLU A 186 -11.01 -7.52 7.38
C GLU A 186 -12.35 -7.44 6.63
N LYS A 187 -12.91 -8.60 6.28
CA LYS A 187 -14.13 -8.70 5.46
C LYS A 187 -15.46 -8.67 6.26
N ASN A 188 -15.45 -8.58 7.59
CA ASN A 188 -16.66 -8.69 8.43
C ASN A 188 -17.16 -7.34 8.96
N LYS A 189 -18.48 -7.25 9.11
CA LYS A 189 -19.38 -6.18 9.60
C LYS A 189 -18.94 -4.71 9.47
N ASP A 190 -17.70 -4.38 9.70
CA ASP A 190 -17.13 -3.02 9.58
C ASP A 190 -16.01 -2.88 8.53
N ARG A 191 -15.73 -3.94 7.77
CA ARG A 191 -14.74 -4.00 6.67
C ARG A 191 -13.70 -2.88 6.71
N LYS A 192 -12.65 -3.08 7.50
CA LYS A 192 -11.57 -2.10 7.66
C LYS A 192 -10.29 -2.71 7.16
N SER A 193 -9.56 -2.01 6.34
CA SER A 193 -8.25 -2.42 5.87
C SER A 193 -7.15 -1.70 6.62
N VAL A 194 -6.04 -2.37 6.83
CA VAL A 194 -4.82 -1.79 7.39
C VAL A 194 -3.67 -2.26 6.52
N VAL A 195 -3.09 -1.38 5.78
CA VAL A 195 -1.94 -1.67 4.90
C VAL A 195 -0.69 -0.98 5.40
#